data_5b536998bf13d248f9a0c463cab2af48
#
_entry.id   5b536998bf13d248f9a0c463cab2af48
#
_cell.length_a   1.000
_cell.length_b   1.000
_cell.length_c   1.000
_cell.angle_alpha   90.00
_cell.angle_beta   90.00
_cell.angle_gamma   90.00
#
_symmetry.space_group_name_H-M   'P 1'
#
loop_
_entity.id
_entity.type
_entity.pdbx_description
1 polymer ?
#
loop_
_entity_poly.entity_id
_entity_poly.type
_entity_poly.pdbx_seq_one_letter_code
_entity_poly.pdbx_strand_id
1 'polypeptide(L)'
;MPYVTTDDDVQLYYEDAGSGNSVLFVHEFGGDHRSWEPQIRFFSRRYRCITYGARGYPPSEVPDEVTAYSQQRAVVDAINILDGLNIEQAHIVGLSMGGFTALHLGLNFPHRARSLVVGGCGYGAEKEHEEYFKGVSLEVAQQFESQGSGTFARTYAGGAARVQFQNKDPRGWEELVEWLSQHSSKGAANTMRGVQAERPSLYDLERQLRNLETPTLVINGDEDDHCLQPGLFLKRTIPACGLLVLPKTGHTINLEEP
;
A
#
# COMPACT_ATOMS: atom_id res chain seq x y z
N MET A 1 13.36 16.60 11.58
CA MET A 1 12.92 15.32 11.03
C MET A 1 12.38 15.59 9.63
N PRO A 2 12.50 14.67 8.68
CA PRO A 2 12.06 14.89 7.30
C PRO A 2 10.54 14.75 7.19
N TYR A 3 9.87 15.86 6.98
CA TYR A 3 8.44 15.92 6.73
C TYR A 3 8.16 16.70 5.45
N VAL A 4 7.13 16.28 4.73
CA VAL A 4 6.49 17.02 3.65
C VAL A 4 5.12 17.46 4.15
N THR A 5 4.80 18.75 3.94
CA THR A 5 3.46 19.30 4.20
C THR A 5 2.61 19.09 2.96
N THR A 6 1.45 18.45 3.10
CA THR A 6 0.50 18.26 2.01
C THR A 6 -0.28 19.53 1.69
N ASP A 7 -1.02 19.52 0.58
CA ASP A 7 -1.88 20.64 0.15
C ASP A 7 -3.07 20.92 1.09
N ASP A 8 -3.34 20.01 2.02
CA ASP A 8 -4.33 20.15 3.10
C ASP A 8 -3.68 20.24 4.50
N ASP A 9 -2.42 20.72 4.56
CA ASP A 9 -1.63 21.02 5.76
C ASP A 9 -1.29 19.82 6.67
N VAL A 10 -1.38 18.57 6.18
CA VAL A 10 -0.98 17.37 6.93
C VAL A 10 0.52 17.11 6.77
N GLN A 11 1.21 16.80 7.88
CA GLN A 11 2.64 16.47 7.88
C GLN A 11 2.85 14.97 7.62
N LEU A 12 3.50 14.64 6.50
CA LEU A 12 3.88 13.27 6.18
C LEU A 12 5.37 13.04 6.41
N TYR A 13 5.69 12.10 7.28
CA TYR A 13 7.06 11.65 7.52
C TYR A 13 7.57 10.85 6.33
N TYR A 14 8.81 11.08 5.92
CA TYR A 14 9.46 10.28 4.88
C TYR A 14 10.90 9.94 5.23
N GLU A 15 11.45 8.94 4.56
CA GLU A 15 12.86 8.61 4.54
C GLU A 15 13.36 8.60 3.10
N ASP A 16 14.62 9.02 2.90
CA ASP A 16 15.24 9.19 1.59
C ASP A 16 16.66 8.61 1.63
N ALA A 17 16.94 7.65 0.77
CA ALA A 17 18.21 6.94 0.73
C ALA A 17 18.70 6.70 -0.71
N GLY A 18 20.00 6.84 -0.91
CA GLY A 18 20.61 6.62 -2.23
C GLY A 18 20.55 7.84 -3.14
N SER A 19 20.73 7.62 -4.44
CA SER A 19 20.75 8.67 -5.47
C SER A 19 20.42 8.12 -6.86
N GLY A 20 20.11 9.00 -7.81
CA GLY A 20 19.76 8.62 -9.17
C GLY A 20 18.26 8.72 -9.46
N ASN A 21 17.71 7.85 -10.32
CA ASN A 21 16.27 7.82 -10.59
C ASN A 21 15.50 7.47 -9.32
N SER A 22 14.39 8.17 -9.08
CA SER A 22 13.61 8.03 -7.86
C SER A 22 12.69 6.81 -7.92
N VAL A 23 12.58 6.10 -6.79
CA VAL A 23 11.60 5.06 -6.50
C VAL A 23 10.82 5.46 -5.26
N LEU A 24 9.52 5.59 -5.37
CA LEU A 24 8.61 5.83 -4.25
C LEU A 24 7.96 4.52 -3.83
N PHE A 25 8.14 4.14 -2.57
CA PHE A 25 7.55 2.95 -1.97
C PHE A 25 6.35 3.32 -1.12
N VAL A 26 5.21 2.69 -1.37
CA VAL A 26 3.94 2.94 -0.70
C VAL A 26 3.51 1.68 0.04
N HIS A 27 3.41 1.78 1.37
CA HIS A 27 3.21 0.63 2.25
C HIS A 27 1.78 0.09 2.24
N GLU A 28 1.61 -1.16 2.70
CA GLU A 28 0.32 -1.78 2.96
C GLU A 28 -0.32 -1.23 4.25
N PHE A 29 -1.60 -1.59 4.50
CA PHE A 29 -2.31 -1.19 5.71
C PHE A 29 -1.62 -1.70 7.00
N GLY A 30 -1.17 -2.95 7.01
CA GLY A 30 -0.51 -3.55 8.19
C GLY A 30 0.95 -3.15 8.37
N GLY A 31 1.56 -2.50 7.38
CA GLY A 31 2.92 -2.00 7.41
C GLY A 31 3.00 -0.48 7.56
N ASP A 32 4.20 0.05 7.51
CA ASP A 32 4.52 1.47 7.42
C ASP A 32 5.82 1.67 6.61
N HIS A 33 6.43 2.86 6.67
CA HIS A 33 7.67 3.16 5.95
C HIS A 33 8.79 2.15 6.22
N ARG A 34 8.84 1.53 7.41
CA ARG A 34 9.86 0.54 7.83
C ARG A 34 9.75 -0.80 7.08
N SER A 35 8.57 -1.16 6.63
CA SER A 35 8.33 -2.45 5.95
C SER A 35 9.03 -2.58 4.60
N TRP A 36 9.62 -1.50 4.08
CA TRP A 36 10.40 -1.49 2.85
C TRP A 36 11.93 -1.58 3.05
N GLU A 37 12.40 -1.74 4.29
CA GLU A 37 13.84 -1.76 4.60
C GLU A 37 14.64 -2.78 3.76
N PRO A 38 14.19 -4.03 3.49
CA PRO A 38 14.92 -4.96 2.64
C PRO A 38 15.13 -4.41 1.22
N GLN A 39 14.08 -3.80 0.62
CA GLN A 39 14.14 -3.22 -0.70
C GLN A 39 15.00 -1.96 -0.72
N ILE A 40 14.93 -1.12 0.31
CA ILE A 40 15.79 0.07 0.43
C ILE A 40 17.27 -0.31 0.45
N ARG A 41 17.67 -1.30 1.22
CA ARG A 41 19.07 -1.80 1.27
C ARG A 41 19.57 -2.26 -0.09
N PHE A 42 18.71 -2.83 -0.91
CA PHE A 42 19.08 -3.30 -2.25
C PHE A 42 19.09 -2.17 -3.27
N PHE A 43 17.98 -1.43 -3.39
CA PHE A 43 17.77 -0.46 -4.47
C PHE A 43 18.52 0.86 -4.26
N SER A 44 18.77 1.31 -3.02
CA SER A 44 19.48 2.57 -2.74
C SER A 44 20.93 2.62 -3.25
N ARG A 45 21.47 1.48 -3.63
CA ARG A 45 22.78 1.39 -4.30
C ARG A 45 22.79 2.00 -5.71
N ARG A 46 21.63 2.17 -6.36
CA ARG A 46 21.47 2.61 -7.75
C ARG A 46 20.33 3.59 -7.98
N TYR A 47 19.43 3.74 -7.01
CA TYR A 47 18.24 4.57 -7.08
C TYR A 47 18.16 5.47 -5.85
N ARG A 48 17.46 6.59 -6.00
CA ARG A 48 16.99 7.38 -4.87
C ARG A 48 15.68 6.76 -4.38
N CYS A 49 15.71 6.12 -3.23
CA CYS A 49 14.59 5.38 -2.65
C CYS A 49 13.91 6.22 -1.60
N ILE A 50 12.62 6.44 -1.75
CA ILE A 50 11.79 7.20 -0.83
C ILE A 50 10.73 6.27 -0.24
N THR A 51 10.63 6.22 1.09
CA THR A 51 9.50 5.64 1.82
C THR A 51 8.81 6.73 2.60
N TYR A 52 7.52 6.59 2.87
CA TYR A 52 6.79 7.52 3.73
C TYR A 52 5.72 6.79 4.54
N GLY A 53 5.41 7.32 5.71
CA GLY A 53 4.22 6.94 6.45
C GLY A 53 3.01 7.64 5.84
N ALA A 54 1.98 6.91 5.46
CA ALA A 54 0.72 7.51 5.02
C ALA A 54 0.09 8.31 6.16
N ARG A 55 -0.84 9.23 5.85
CA ARG A 55 -1.64 9.89 6.89
C ARG A 55 -2.30 8.86 7.78
N GLY A 56 -2.31 9.08 9.08
CA GLY A 56 -2.79 8.13 10.06
C GLY A 56 -1.73 7.15 10.59
N TYR A 57 -0.51 7.16 10.03
CA TYR A 57 0.60 6.29 10.42
C TYR A 57 1.74 7.10 11.04
N PRO A 58 1.86 7.18 12.38
CA PRO A 58 2.96 7.90 13.03
C PRO A 58 4.34 7.41 12.55
N PRO A 59 5.33 8.32 12.38
CA PRO A 59 5.33 9.73 12.82
C PRO A 59 4.57 10.70 11.92
N SER A 60 3.94 10.28 10.81
CA SER A 60 3.02 11.13 10.06
C SER A 60 1.82 11.54 10.91
N GLU A 61 1.24 12.69 10.58
CA GLU A 61 0.06 13.18 11.28
C GLU A 61 -1.13 12.24 11.16
N VAL A 62 -1.97 12.28 12.19
CA VAL A 62 -3.20 11.47 12.31
C VAL A 62 -4.39 12.42 12.33
N PRO A 63 -4.94 12.81 11.17
CA PRO A 63 -6.16 13.61 11.11
C PRO A 63 -7.31 12.96 11.86
N ASP A 64 -8.09 13.76 12.58
CA ASP A 64 -9.17 13.26 13.43
C ASP A 64 -10.38 12.77 12.64
N GLU A 65 -10.70 13.47 11.55
CA GLU A 65 -11.91 13.23 10.77
C GLU A 65 -11.71 12.14 9.71
N VAL A 66 -12.63 11.19 9.64
CA VAL A 66 -12.60 10.13 8.62
C VAL A 66 -12.62 10.69 7.19
N THR A 67 -13.23 11.85 6.98
CA THR A 67 -13.30 12.55 5.68
C THR A 67 -11.92 12.99 5.16
N ALA A 68 -10.91 13.04 6.03
CA ALA A 68 -9.52 13.29 5.64
C ALA A 68 -8.86 12.06 4.98
N TYR A 69 -9.53 10.91 4.94
CA TYR A 69 -9.02 9.65 4.41
C TYR A 69 -9.85 9.19 3.22
N SER A 70 -9.20 8.94 2.10
CA SER A 70 -9.81 8.34 0.92
C SER A 70 -8.76 7.77 -0.01
N GLN A 71 -9.15 6.89 -0.94
CA GLN A 71 -8.25 6.41 -2.00
C GLN A 71 -7.69 7.58 -2.83
N GLN A 72 -8.50 8.57 -3.15
CA GLN A 72 -8.06 9.75 -3.88
C GLN A 72 -7.06 10.59 -3.06
N ARG A 73 -7.30 10.75 -1.76
CA ARG A 73 -6.40 11.48 -0.87
C ARG A 73 -5.04 10.79 -0.76
N ALA A 74 -5.01 9.45 -0.64
CA ALA A 74 -3.77 8.69 -0.62
C ALA A 74 -2.92 8.89 -1.88
N VAL A 75 -3.55 9.01 -3.04
CA VAL A 75 -2.87 9.35 -4.31
C VAL A 75 -2.28 10.76 -4.27
N VAL A 76 -3.05 11.75 -3.82
CA VAL A 76 -2.58 13.14 -3.75
C VAL A 76 -1.46 13.27 -2.71
N ASP A 77 -1.52 12.53 -1.60
CA ASP A 77 -0.43 12.47 -0.62
C ASP A 77 0.88 11.96 -1.23
N ALA A 78 0.80 10.90 -2.04
CA ALA A 78 1.98 10.39 -2.78
C ALA A 78 2.55 11.44 -3.76
N ILE A 79 1.67 12.21 -4.42
CA ILE A 79 2.09 13.33 -5.28
C ILE A 79 2.73 14.44 -4.45
N ASN A 80 2.16 14.80 -3.29
CA ASN A 80 2.74 15.81 -2.39
C ASN A 80 4.14 15.40 -1.89
N ILE A 81 4.37 14.10 -1.62
CA ILE A 81 5.73 13.60 -1.30
C ILE A 81 6.69 13.88 -2.48
N LEU A 82 6.29 13.55 -3.71
CA LEU A 82 7.13 13.81 -4.90
C LEU A 82 7.41 15.31 -5.08
N ASP A 83 6.38 16.15 -4.91
CA ASP A 83 6.50 17.61 -5.08
C ASP A 83 7.38 18.22 -3.99
N GLY A 84 7.18 17.86 -2.73
CA GLY A 84 7.99 18.34 -1.61
C GLY A 84 9.47 17.96 -1.71
N LEU A 85 9.77 16.89 -2.45
CA LEU A 85 11.14 16.41 -2.72
C LEU A 85 11.68 16.86 -4.08
N ASN A 86 10.94 17.70 -4.83
CA ASN A 86 11.27 18.17 -6.18
C ASN A 86 11.53 16.99 -7.17
N ILE A 87 10.71 15.95 -7.08
CA ILE A 87 10.77 14.77 -7.95
C ILE A 87 9.69 14.90 -9.02
N GLU A 88 10.09 15.15 -10.24
CA GLU A 88 9.17 15.27 -11.37
C GLU A 88 8.52 13.91 -11.72
N GLN A 89 9.30 12.84 -11.71
CA GLN A 89 8.88 11.48 -12.10
C GLN A 89 9.58 10.42 -11.26
N ALA A 90 8.86 9.39 -10.82
CA ALA A 90 9.42 8.25 -10.08
C ALA A 90 8.89 6.90 -10.59
N HIS A 91 9.62 5.82 -10.30
CA HIS A 91 9.04 4.49 -10.27
C HIS A 91 8.17 4.38 -9.01
N ILE A 92 6.93 3.93 -9.12
CA ILE A 92 5.99 3.83 -8.00
C ILE A 92 5.81 2.36 -7.66
N VAL A 93 6.15 1.99 -6.44
CA VAL A 93 6.08 0.62 -5.94
C VAL A 93 5.12 0.60 -4.75
N GLY A 94 4.05 -0.16 -4.84
CA GLY A 94 3.09 -0.23 -3.75
C GLY A 94 2.63 -1.66 -3.46
N LEU A 95 2.34 -1.92 -2.19
CA LEU A 95 1.78 -3.19 -1.73
C LEU A 95 0.39 -2.96 -1.15
N SER A 96 -0.60 -3.79 -1.53
CA SER A 96 -1.95 -3.77 -1.00
C SER A 96 -2.59 -2.38 -1.10
N MET A 97 -2.90 -1.73 0.01
CA MET A 97 -3.34 -0.32 0.05
C MET A 97 -2.41 0.59 -0.77
N GLY A 98 -1.10 0.42 -0.63
CA GLY A 98 -0.09 1.14 -1.42
C GLY A 98 -0.09 0.74 -2.89
N GLY A 99 -0.39 -0.51 -3.21
CA GLY A 99 -0.54 -1.00 -4.58
C GLY A 99 -1.73 -0.35 -5.30
N PHE A 100 -2.86 -0.21 -4.61
CA PHE A 100 -3.99 0.57 -5.13
C PHE A 100 -3.61 2.04 -5.30
N THR A 101 -2.88 2.62 -4.35
CA THR A 101 -2.38 3.99 -4.48
C THR A 101 -1.48 4.15 -5.69
N ALA A 102 -0.54 3.21 -5.92
CA ALA A 102 0.35 3.21 -7.09
C ALA A 102 -0.45 3.13 -8.41
N LEU A 103 -1.43 2.22 -8.47
CA LEU A 103 -2.28 2.05 -9.66
C LEU A 103 -3.09 3.32 -9.95
N HIS A 104 -3.80 3.85 -8.95
CA HIS A 104 -4.59 5.08 -9.10
C HIS A 104 -3.72 6.30 -9.41
N LEU A 105 -2.48 6.37 -8.91
CA LEU A 105 -1.52 7.40 -9.30
C LEU A 105 -1.20 7.30 -10.79
N GLY A 106 -0.92 6.10 -11.29
CA GLY A 106 -0.69 5.89 -12.71
C GLY A 106 -1.87 6.26 -13.59
N LEU A 107 -3.11 6.01 -13.13
CA LEU A 107 -4.33 6.39 -13.85
C LEU A 107 -4.58 7.90 -13.87
N ASN A 108 -4.35 8.58 -12.74
CA ASN A 108 -4.72 9.99 -12.58
C ASN A 108 -3.57 10.96 -12.92
N PHE A 109 -2.32 10.51 -12.74
CA PHE A 109 -1.10 11.30 -12.94
C PHE A 109 -0.04 10.52 -13.73
N PRO A 110 -0.35 10.00 -14.94
CA PRO A 110 0.56 9.11 -15.68
C PRO A 110 1.93 9.74 -15.98
N HIS A 111 1.98 11.07 -16.13
CA HIS A 111 3.22 11.81 -16.34
C HIS A 111 4.15 11.82 -15.12
N ARG A 112 3.66 11.46 -13.92
CA ARG A 112 4.45 11.39 -12.68
C ARG A 112 5.05 9.98 -12.46
N ALA A 113 4.57 8.97 -13.18
CA ALA A 113 5.00 7.58 -13.02
C ALA A 113 5.87 7.12 -14.20
N ARG A 114 7.12 6.71 -13.92
CA ARG A 114 8.00 6.03 -14.91
C ARG A 114 7.59 4.59 -15.13
N SER A 115 7.20 3.92 -14.09
CA SER A 115 6.63 2.58 -14.09
C SER A 115 5.87 2.35 -12.78
N LEU A 116 5.01 1.34 -12.77
CA LEU A 116 4.23 0.92 -11.61
C LEU A 116 4.62 -0.52 -11.22
N VAL A 117 4.76 -0.76 -9.92
CA VAL A 117 4.73 -2.09 -9.33
C VAL A 117 3.52 -2.15 -8.41
N VAL A 118 2.58 -3.04 -8.73
CA VAL A 118 1.28 -3.17 -8.07
C VAL A 118 1.24 -4.53 -7.40
N GLY A 119 1.58 -4.57 -6.11
CA GLY A 119 1.64 -5.79 -5.31
C GLY A 119 0.36 -6.01 -4.50
N GLY A 120 -0.15 -7.24 -4.43
CA GLY A 120 -1.20 -7.66 -3.50
C GLY A 120 -2.50 -6.84 -3.63
N CYS A 121 -2.96 -6.52 -4.84
CA CYS A 121 -4.18 -5.76 -5.07
C CYS A 121 -5.35 -6.67 -5.42
N GLY A 122 -6.29 -6.88 -4.47
CA GLY A 122 -7.40 -7.78 -4.72
C GLY A 122 -8.56 -7.67 -3.75
N TYR A 123 -8.30 -7.40 -2.51
CA TYR A 123 -9.33 -7.31 -1.47
C TYR A 123 -10.36 -6.21 -1.78
N GLY A 124 -11.63 -6.60 -1.97
CA GLY A 124 -12.72 -5.70 -2.37
C GLY A 124 -12.67 -5.26 -3.84
N ALA A 125 -11.76 -5.82 -4.65
CA ALA A 125 -11.67 -5.48 -6.07
C ALA A 125 -12.82 -6.08 -6.90
N GLU A 126 -13.23 -7.31 -6.61
CA GLU A 126 -14.30 -8.02 -7.31
C GLU A 126 -15.66 -7.57 -6.80
N LYS A 127 -16.57 -7.21 -7.74
CA LYS A 127 -17.89 -6.64 -7.40
C LYS A 127 -18.75 -7.56 -6.53
N GLU A 128 -18.67 -8.85 -6.75
CA GLU A 128 -19.41 -9.84 -5.96
C GLU A 128 -18.94 -9.96 -4.51
N HIS A 129 -17.72 -9.52 -4.23
CA HIS A 129 -17.12 -9.51 -2.90
C HIS A 129 -17.02 -8.12 -2.27
N GLU A 130 -17.44 -7.05 -2.97
CA GLU A 130 -17.29 -5.65 -2.55
C GLU A 130 -17.94 -5.40 -1.18
N GLU A 131 -19.22 -5.74 -1.04
CA GLU A 131 -19.96 -5.56 0.22
C GLU A 131 -19.38 -6.38 1.38
N TYR A 132 -18.92 -7.61 1.10
CA TYR A 132 -18.26 -8.44 2.09
C TYR A 132 -16.99 -7.77 2.63
N PHE A 133 -16.09 -7.32 1.74
CA PHE A 133 -14.85 -6.67 2.16
C PHE A 133 -15.04 -5.29 2.76
N LYS A 134 -16.09 -4.56 2.34
CA LYS A 134 -16.53 -3.35 3.02
C LYS A 134 -16.90 -3.66 4.49
N GLY A 135 -17.69 -4.70 4.72
CA GLY A 135 -18.06 -5.17 6.05
C GLY A 135 -16.84 -5.55 6.89
N VAL A 136 -15.91 -6.34 6.32
CA VAL A 136 -14.63 -6.71 6.97
C VAL A 136 -13.81 -5.48 7.34
N SER A 137 -13.71 -4.50 6.45
CA SER A 137 -12.96 -3.26 6.72
C SER A 137 -13.57 -2.47 7.88
N LEU A 138 -14.89 -2.37 7.95
CA LEU A 138 -15.59 -1.69 9.04
C LEU A 138 -15.44 -2.43 10.38
N GLU A 139 -15.46 -3.76 10.37
CA GLU A 139 -15.20 -4.59 11.55
C GLU A 139 -13.76 -4.39 12.04
N VAL A 140 -12.77 -4.45 11.16
CA VAL A 140 -11.37 -4.20 11.52
C VAL A 140 -11.19 -2.80 12.11
N ALA A 141 -11.85 -1.77 11.55
CA ALA A 141 -11.84 -0.42 12.11
C ALA A 141 -12.37 -0.41 13.56
N GLN A 142 -13.48 -1.10 13.82
CA GLN A 142 -14.04 -1.21 15.15
C GLN A 142 -13.10 -1.94 16.13
N GLN A 143 -12.40 -2.98 15.68
CA GLN A 143 -11.43 -3.70 16.52
C GLN A 143 -10.25 -2.81 16.90
N PHE A 144 -9.70 -2.02 15.99
CA PHE A 144 -8.64 -1.06 16.30
C PHE A 144 -9.11 0.01 17.31
N GLU A 145 -10.34 0.50 17.20
CA GLU A 145 -10.88 1.48 18.15
C GLU A 145 -11.15 0.89 19.54
N SER A 146 -11.74 -0.30 19.59
CA SER A 146 -12.19 -0.90 20.85
C SER A 146 -11.06 -1.56 21.64
N GLN A 147 -10.09 -2.21 20.96
CA GLN A 147 -9.00 -2.93 21.61
C GLN A 147 -7.69 -2.14 21.63
N GLY A 148 -7.52 -1.19 20.70
CA GLY A 148 -6.27 -0.49 20.45
C GLY A 148 -5.27 -1.31 19.62
N SER A 149 -4.38 -0.60 18.91
CA SER A 149 -3.38 -1.23 18.04
C SER A 149 -2.45 -2.16 18.81
N GLY A 150 -2.04 -1.78 20.03
CA GLY A 150 -1.17 -2.60 20.89
C GLY A 150 -1.74 -4.00 21.19
N THR A 151 -3.05 -4.14 21.32
CA THR A 151 -3.72 -5.42 21.57
C THR A 151 -4.06 -6.15 20.28
N PHE A 152 -4.64 -5.44 19.32
CA PHE A 152 -5.21 -6.05 18.12
C PHE A 152 -4.16 -6.42 17.05
N ALA A 153 -2.97 -5.82 17.08
CA ALA A 153 -1.91 -6.04 16.09
C ALA A 153 -1.61 -7.52 15.82
N ARG A 154 -1.43 -8.31 16.88
CA ARG A 154 -1.10 -9.74 16.74
C ARG A 154 -2.24 -10.54 16.10
N THR A 155 -3.48 -10.23 16.44
CA THR A 155 -4.66 -10.87 15.85
C THR A 155 -4.75 -10.54 14.37
N TYR A 156 -4.56 -9.27 14.00
CA TYR A 156 -4.58 -8.82 12.61
C TYR A 156 -3.44 -9.45 11.79
N ALA A 157 -2.20 -9.43 12.31
CA ALA A 157 -1.04 -10.00 11.64
C ALA A 157 -1.08 -11.54 11.57
N GLY A 158 -1.83 -12.21 12.44
CA GLY A 158 -2.06 -13.66 12.42
C GLY A 158 -3.15 -14.12 11.44
N GLY A 159 -3.71 -13.23 10.63
CA GLY A 159 -4.69 -13.57 9.61
C GLY A 159 -4.14 -14.51 8.52
N ALA A 160 -5.05 -15.25 7.86
CA ALA A 160 -4.71 -16.31 6.89
C ALA A 160 -3.72 -15.83 5.80
N ALA A 161 -3.85 -14.60 5.34
CA ALA A 161 -2.99 -14.01 4.30
C ALA A 161 -1.52 -13.81 4.70
N ARG A 162 -1.16 -14.00 5.98
CA ARG A 162 0.21 -13.83 6.51
C ARG A 162 0.80 -15.09 7.15
N VAL A 163 0.09 -16.21 7.06
CA VAL A 163 0.56 -17.50 7.61
C VAL A 163 1.92 -17.91 7.03
N GLN A 164 2.11 -17.71 5.72
CA GLN A 164 3.38 -18.04 5.08
C GLN A 164 4.52 -17.14 5.56
N PHE A 165 4.28 -15.86 5.76
CA PHE A 165 5.28 -14.96 6.34
C PHE A 165 5.69 -15.43 7.74
N GLN A 166 4.73 -15.74 8.60
CA GLN A 166 5.02 -16.27 9.94
C GLN A 166 5.82 -17.57 9.90
N ASN A 167 5.52 -18.47 8.94
CA ASN A 167 6.22 -19.75 8.80
C ASN A 167 7.65 -19.59 8.26
N LYS A 168 7.87 -18.70 7.29
CA LYS A 168 9.16 -18.48 6.63
C LYS A 168 10.11 -17.66 7.48
N ASP A 169 9.62 -16.58 8.08
CA ASP A 169 10.39 -15.66 8.90
C ASP A 169 9.61 -15.28 10.17
N PRO A 170 9.61 -16.16 11.19
CA PRO A 170 8.92 -15.86 12.46
C PRO A 170 9.41 -14.59 13.13
N ARG A 171 10.72 -14.25 12.96
CA ARG A 171 11.30 -13.04 13.54
C ARG A 171 10.82 -11.78 12.82
N GLY A 172 10.86 -11.77 11.50
CA GLY A 172 10.32 -10.64 10.70
C GLY A 172 8.82 -10.46 10.92
N TRP A 173 8.08 -11.56 11.12
CA TRP A 173 6.66 -11.49 11.48
C TRP A 173 6.46 -10.83 12.86
N GLU A 174 7.27 -11.16 13.87
CA GLU A 174 7.21 -10.48 15.18
C GLU A 174 7.57 -9.00 15.07
N GLU A 175 8.53 -8.63 14.24
CA GLU A 175 8.87 -7.23 13.95
C GLU A 175 7.67 -6.48 13.32
N LEU A 176 6.97 -7.11 12.35
CA LEU A 176 5.74 -6.55 11.78
C LEU A 176 4.65 -6.35 12.85
N VAL A 177 4.45 -7.33 13.73
CA VAL A 177 3.50 -7.21 14.85
C VAL A 177 3.86 -6.05 15.76
N GLU A 178 5.15 -5.88 16.07
CA GLU A 178 5.63 -4.76 16.89
C GLU A 178 5.35 -3.42 16.21
N TRP A 179 5.68 -3.27 14.92
CA TRP A 179 5.40 -2.03 14.17
C TRP A 179 3.91 -1.71 14.15
N LEU A 180 3.08 -2.69 13.81
CA LEU A 180 1.62 -2.53 13.79
C LEU A 180 1.05 -2.15 15.16
N SER A 181 1.64 -2.67 16.26
CA SER A 181 1.22 -2.34 17.62
C SER A 181 1.45 -0.87 17.99
N GLN A 182 2.38 -0.21 17.29
CA GLN A 182 2.74 1.20 17.46
C GLN A 182 1.87 2.13 16.60
N HIS A 183 1.08 1.61 15.67
CA HIS A 183 0.20 2.41 14.84
C HIS A 183 -0.85 3.14 15.69
N SER A 184 -1.31 4.30 15.20
CA SER A 184 -2.45 4.98 15.79
C SER A 184 -3.73 4.18 15.59
N SER A 185 -4.41 3.79 16.67
CA SER A 185 -5.71 3.09 16.57
C SER A 185 -6.74 3.91 15.80
N LYS A 186 -6.78 5.24 16.03
CA LYS A 186 -7.62 6.18 15.28
C LYS A 186 -7.23 6.23 13.80
N GLY A 187 -5.92 6.38 13.51
CA GLY A 187 -5.42 6.40 12.14
C GLY A 187 -5.74 5.13 11.37
N ALA A 188 -5.53 3.96 12.01
CA ALA A 188 -5.88 2.66 11.44
C ALA A 188 -7.39 2.54 11.18
N ALA A 189 -8.24 2.92 12.14
CA ALA A 189 -9.69 2.89 11.98
C ALA A 189 -10.19 3.82 10.87
N ASN A 190 -9.66 5.06 10.81
CA ASN A 190 -10.02 6.02 9.75
C ASN A 190 -9.54 5.56 8.37
N THR A 191 -8.35 4.96 8.27
CA THR A 191 -7.86 4.35 7.02
C THR A 191 -8.75 3.20 6.55
N MET A 192 -9.19 2.34 7.46
CA MET A 192 -10.13 1.27 7.12
C MET A 192 -11.46 1.80 6.63
N ARG A 193 -12.03 2.83 7.28
CA ARG A 193 -13.33 3.42 6.89
C ARG A 193 -13.23 4.26 5.61
N GLY A 194 -12.25 5.17 5.52
CA GLY A 194 -12.18 6.15 4.44
C GLY A 194 -11.45 5.64 3.18
N VAL A 195 -10.48 4.73 3.33
CA VAL A 195 -9.72 4.20 2.20
C VAL A 195 -10.19 2.80 1.81
N GLN A 196 -10.16 1.85 2.75
CA GLN A 196 -10.38 0.44 2.43
C GLN A 196 -11.85 0.13 2.12
N ALA A 197 -12.78 0.62 2.96
CA ALA A 197 -14.22 0.36 2.82
C ALA A 197 -14.87 1.13 1.65
N GLU A 198 -14.29 2.24 1.23
CA GLU A 198 -14.85 3.12 0.18
C GLU A 198 -14.04 3.08 -1.13
N ARG A 199 -13.08 2.18 -1.24
CA ARG A 199 -12.25 2.04 -2.43
C ARG A 199 -13.08 1.49 -3.60
N PRO A 200 -12.97 2.08 -4.81
CA PRO A 200 -13.69 1.59 -5.98
C PRO A 200 -13.18 0.21 -6.41
N SER A 201 -14.07 -0.62 -6.95
CA SER A 201 -13.72 -1.88 -7.58
C SER A 201 -12.72 -1.66 -8.74
N LEU A 202 -11.71 -2.52 -8.87
CA LEU A 202 -10.80 -2.47 -10.02
C LEU A 202 -11.50 -2.71 -11.34
N TYR A 203 -12.59 -3.46 -11.34
CA TYR A 203 -13.37 -3.76 -12.55
C TYR A 203 -14.16 -2.54 -13.04
N ASP A 204 -14.49 -1.59 -12.16
CA ASP A 204 -15.08 -0.32 -12.56
C ASP A 204 -14.10 0.61 -13.29
N LEU A 205 -12.81 0.35 -13.13
CA LEU A 205 -11.74 1.11 -13.76
C LEU A 205 -11.29 0.51 -15.11
N GLU A 206 -11.96 -0.52 -15.62
CA GLU A 206 -11.54 -1.25 -16.84
C GLU A 206 -11.23 -0.32 -18.00
N ARG A 207 -12.08 0.68 -18.25
CA ARG A 207 -11.88 1.65 -19.34
C ARG A 207 -10.59 2.47 -19.16
N GLN A 208 -10.30 2.93 -17.95
CA GLN A 208 -9.09 3.70 -17.65
C GLN A 208 -7.85 2.78 -17.75
N LEU A 209 -7.95 1.55 -17.22
CA LEU A 209 -6.88 0.56 -17.26
C LEU A 209 -6.49 0.17 -18.68
N ARG A 210 -7.44 0.08 -19.62
CA ARG A 210 -7.18 -0.16 -21.04
C ARG A 210 -6.37 0.96 -21.72
N ASN A 211 -6.39 2.16 -21.16
CA ASN A 211 -5.65 3.32 -21.66
C ASN A 211 -4.40 3.65 -20.84
N LEU A 212 -4.05 2.83 -19.86
CA LEU A 212 -2.86 3.01 -19.03
C LEU A 212 -1.62 2.53 -19.79
N GLU A 213 -0.84 3.48 -20.34
CA GLU A 213 0.37 3.20 -21.09
C GLU A 213 1.62 3.03 -20.21
N THR A 214 1.57 3.47 -18.96
CA THR A 214 2.68 3.35 -18.00
C THR A 214 3.05 1.87 -17.82
N PRO A 215 4.32 1.48 -18.04
CA PRO A 215 4.77 0.11 -17.81
C PRO A 215 4.42 -0.36 -16.40
N THR A 216 3.69 -1.46 -16.30
CA THR A 216 3.14 -1.96 -15.02
C THR A 216 3.58 -3.40 -14.79
N LEU A 217 4.03 -3.70 -13.58
CA LEU A 217 4.26 -5.06 -13.10
C LEU A 217 3.29 -5.34 -11.95
N VAL A 218 2.45 -6.35 -12.11
CA VAL A 218 1.60 -6.89 -11.02
C VAL A 218 2.36 -8.03 -10.35
N ILE A 219 2.41 -8.03 -9.00
CA ILE A 219 3.06 -9.09 -8.22
C ILE A 219 2.09 -9.58 -7.15
N ASN A 220 1.84 -10.89 -7.11
CA ASN A 220 1.01 -11.52 -6.08
C ASN A 220 1.68 -12.77 -5.53
N GLY A 221 1.36 -13.14 -4.29
CA GLY A 221 1.60 -14.47 -3.77
C GLY A 221 0.53 -15.44 -4.27
N ASP A 222 0.86 -16.72 -4.47
CA ASP A 222 -0.10 -17.75 -4.92
C ASP A 222 -1.07 -18.20 -3.80
N GLU A 223 -0.75 -17.85 -2.55
CA GLU A 223 -1.61 -18.08 -1.38
C GLU A 223 -2.37 -16.84 -0.93
N ASP A 224 -2.27 -15.75 -1.69
CA ASP A 224 -3.09 -14.53 -1.53
C ASP A 224 -4.28 -14.57 -2.51
N ASP A 225 -5.19 -15.51 -2.25
CA ASP A 225 -6.24 -15.96 -3.18
C ASP A 225 -7.08 -14.80 -3.74
N HIS A 226 -7.46 -13.84 -2.90
CA HIS A 226 -8.24 -12.66 -3.32
C HIS A 226 -7.50 -11.71 -4.27
N CYS A 227 -6.19 -11.86 -4.44
CA CYS A 227 -5.37 -11.04 -5.35
C CYS A 227 -5.10 -11.72 -6.70
N LEU A 228 -5.35 -13.03 -6.83
CA LEU A 228 -5.02 -13.78 -8.05
C LEU A 228 -5.90 -13.37 -9.24
N GLN A 229 -7.22 -13.41 -9.10
CA GLN A 229 -8.14 -13.03 -10.18
C GLN A 229 -8.04 -11.56 -10.54
N PRO A 230 -8.04 -10.60 -9.58
CA PRO A 230 -7.77 -9.20 -9.89
C PRO A 230 -6.41 -8.97 -10.56
N GLY A 231 -5.35 -9.66 -10.14
CA GLY A 231 -4.05 -9.59 -10.78
C GLY A 231 -4.07 -10.06 -12.24
N LEU A 232 -4.78 -11.15 -12.51
CA LEU A 232 -4.98 -11.65 -13.87
C LEU A 232 -5.83 -10.69 -14.71
N PHE A 233 -6.86 -10.08 -14.12
CA PHE A 233 -7.65 -9.02 -14.75
C PHE A 233 -6.77 -7.82 -15.13
N LEU A 234 -5.96 -7.30 -14.22
CA LEU A 234 -5.02 -6.20 -14.50
C LEU A 234 -4.06 -6.56 -15.64
N LYS A 235 -3.46 -7.78 -15.60
CA LYS A 235 -2.57 -8.26 -16.66
C LYS A 235 -3.21 -8.28 -18.04
N ARG A 236 -4.48 -8.65 -18.11
CA ARG A 236 -5.23 -8.75 -19.38
C ARG A 236 -5.74 -7.40 -19.88
N THR A 237 -5.91 -6.44 -18.98
CA THR A 237 -6.55 -5.16 -19.26
C THR A 237 -5.54 -4.05 -19.57
N ILE A 238 -4.44 -3.98 -18.82
CA ILE A 238 -3.39 -2.95 -19.00
C ILE A 238 -2.47 -3.36 -20.16
N PRO A 239 -2.30 -2.53 -21.21
CA PRO A 239 -1.53 -2.89 -22.40
C PRO A 239 -0.07 -3.26 -22.10
N ALA A 240 0.63 -2.46 -21.30
CA ALA A 240 2.03 -2.66 -20.94
C ALA A 240 2.19 -3.30 -19.56
N CYS A 241 1.53 -4.46 -19.32
CA CYS A 241 1.52 -5.12 -18.03
C CYS A 241 2.26 -6.46 -18.04
N GLY A 242 3.12 -6.70 -17.03
CA GLY A 242 3.64 -8.00 -16.62
C GLY A 242 2.86 -8.54 -15.42
N LEU A 243 2.85 -9.87 -15.23
CA LEU A 243 2.32 -10.52 -14.02
C LEU A 243 3.38 -11.51 -13.51
N LEU A 244 3.69 -11.40 -12.22
CA LEU A 244 4.51 -12.34 -11.47
C LEU A 244 3.67 -12.90 -10.33
N VAL A 245 3.66 -14.22 -10.19
CA VAL A 245 3.04 -14.92 -9.05
C VAL A 245 4.13 -15.70 -8.34
N LEU A 246 4.33 -15.41 -7.06
CA LEU A 246 5.36 -16.03 -6.22
C LEU A 246 4.79 -17.27 -5.52
N PRO A 247 5.47 -18.42 -5.61
CA PRO A 247 4.96 -19.66 -5.02
C PRO A 247 5.09 -19.68 -3.50
N LYS A 248 4.13 -20.28 -2.82
CA LYS A 248 4.06 -20.39 -1.35
C LYS A 248 4.16 -19.04 -0.64
N THR A 249 3.61 -18.01 -1.22
CA THR A 249 3.72 -16.64 -0.73
C THR A 249 2.33 -16.08 -0.47
N GLY A 250 2.17 -15.44 0.67
CA GLY A 250 0.94 -14.76 1.08
C GLY A 250 0.92 -13.30 0.63
N HIS A 251 0.33 -12.47 1.46
CA HIS A 251 0.04 -11.07 1.14
C HIS A 251 1.23 -10.12 1.32
N THR A 252 2.10 -10.39 2.28
CA THR A 252 3.22 -9.49 2.66
C THR A 252 4.47 -9.78 1.82
N ILE A 253 4.30 -9.81 0.50
CA ILE A 253 5.29 -10.30 -0.47
C ILE A 253 6.67 -9.64 -0.37
N ASN A 254 6.74 -8.36 -0.02
CA ASN A 254 7.98 -7.61 0.12
C ASN A 254 8.81 -8.00 1.36
N LEU A 255 8.21 -8.61 2.36
CA LEU A 255 8.89 -9.16 3.54
C LEU A 255 9.06 -10.67 3.46
N GLU A 256 8.14 -11.38 2.78
CA GLU A 256 8.22 -12.82 2.60
C GLU A 256 9.28 -13.25 1.57
N GLU A 257 9.43 -12.48 0.50
CA GLU A 257 10.35 -12.72 -0.63
C GLU A 257 11.08 -11.41 -1.00
N PRO A 258 11.94 -10.90 -0.10
CA PRO A 258 12.55 -9.58 -0.22
C PRO A 258 13.60 -9.46 -1.34
#